data_a94ebcd4b0ef76d1c23ea0078571bdf4
#
_entry.id   a94ebcd4b0ef76d1c23ea0078571bdf4
#
_cell.length_a   1.000
_cell.length_b   1.000
_cell.length_c   1.000
_cell.angle_alpha   90.00
_cell.angle_beta   90.00
_cell.angle_gamma   90.00
#
_symmetry.space_group_name_H-M   'P 1'
#
loop_
_entity.id
_entity.type
_entity.pdbx_description
1 polymer ?
#
loop_
_entity_poly.entity_id
_entity_poly.type
_entity_poly.pdbx_seq_one_letter_code
_entity_poly.pdbx_strand_id
1 'polypeptide(L)'
;MPEHTDSSKEKILVYIRAEQQKTLHRRQVCINDIANVYCKYSRYEGQIKGMIVDKIRGKKSVISVMKIIEQITEIYDDAQVISIGEPEVLVEYDDNSKNKILEALKVAAVCILIFFGSAFTIMAFNNDISISGVFEHFYKQIMGVEKPQVSVLEVFYCIGLAVGIILFFNHIGKRKLSDDVTPIQVEMDKHNKDTWNTIIDKVKEKQDV
;
A
#
# COMPACT_ATOMS: atom_id res chain seq x y z
N MET A 1 -21.60 -12.92 -61.76
CA MET A 1 -20.60 -12.79 -60.70
C MET A 1 -20.94 -11.59 -59.89
N PRO A 2 -21.45 -11.71 -58.67
CA PRO A 2 -21.55 -10.56 -57.75
C PRO A 2 -20.25 -10.45 -56.98
N GLU A 3 -19.63 -9.29 -57.06
CA GLU A 3 -18.51 -8.85 -56.24
C GLU A 3 -18.90 -8.90 -54.76
N HIS A 4 -18.28 -9.75 -54.02
CA HIS A 4 -18.22 -9.68 -52.56
C HIS A 4 -17.46 -8.41 -52.19
N THR A 5 -18.19 -7.33 -51.93
CA THR A 5 -17.66 -6.17 -51.20
C THR A 5 -17.47 -6.63 -49.76
N ASP A 6 -16.28 -7.13 -49.47
CA ASP A 6 -15.80 -7.32 -48.11
C ASP A 6 -15.62 -5.94 -47.47
N SER A 7 -16.69 -5.46 -46.86
CA SER A 7 -16.66 -4.25 -46.05
C SER A 7 -15.86 -4.64 -44.76
N SER A 8 -14.53 -4.59 -44.85
CA SER A 8 -13.68 -4.63 -43.71
C SER A 8 -14.04 -3.43 -42.83
N LYS A 9 -14.95 -3.64 -41.87
CA LYS A 9 -15.20 -2.68 -40.81
C LYS A 9 -13.87 -2.36 -40.15
N GLU A 10 -13.43 -1.12 -40.26
CA GLU A 10 -12.15 -0.66 -39.72
C GLU A 10 -12.23 -0.81 -38.21
N LYS A 11 -11.53 -1.81 -37.65
CA LYS A 11 -11.51 -2.11 -36.22
C LYS A 11 -10.96 -0.92 -35.47
N ILE A 12 -11.67 -0.48 -34.43
CA ILE A 12 -11.24 0.61 -33.55
C ILE A 12 -10.17 0.05 -32.61
N LEU A 13 -8.91 0.38 -32.87
CA LEU A 13 -7.79 -0.05 -32.02
C LEU A 13 -7.65 0.90 -30.84
N VAL A 14 -7.79 0.36 -29.62
CA VAL A 14 -7.69 1.10 -28.36
C VAL A 14 -6.57 0.52 -27.51
N TYR A 15 -5.62 1.35 -27.13
CA TYR A 15 -4.56 1.00 -26.19
C TYR A 15 -4.91 1.56 -24.83
N ILE A 16 -4.80 0.72 -23.78
CA ILE A 16 -5.03 1.11 -22.40
C ILE A 16 -3.79 0.79 -21.59
N ARG A 17 -3.24 1.80 -20.91
CA ARG A 17 -2.16 1.65 -19.96
C ARG A 17 -2.69 1.97 -18.56
N ALA A 18 -2.95 0.93 -17.78
CA ALA A 18 -3.39 1.06 -16.40
C ALA A 18 -2.23 1.46 -15.47
N GLU A 19 -2.54 2.28 -14.47
CA GLU A 19 -1.63 2.68 -13.40
C GLU A 19 -1.73 1.65 -12.26
N GLN A 20 -0.65 1.47 -11.48
CA GLN A 20 -0.64 0.53 -10.35
C GLN A 20 -1.55 0.99 -9.21
N GLN A 21 -1.47 2.29 -8.89
CA GLN A 21 -2.20 2.89 -7.77
C GLN A 21 -2.62 4.32 -8.10
N LYS A 22 -3.83 4.69 -7.69
CA LYS A 22 -4.34 6.06 -7.84
C LYS A 22 -5.14 6.49 -6.63
N THR A 23 -4.88 7.71 -6.15
CA THR A 23 -5.68 8.34 -5.10
C THR A 23 -6.70 9.29 -5.71
N LEU A 24 -7.97 9.13 -5.37
CA LEU A 24 -9.06 9.97 -5.84
C LEU A 24 -9.78 10.64 -4.69
N HIS A 25 -10.21 11.90 -4.92
CA HIS A 25 -11.03 12.65 -3.97
C HIS A 25 -12.54 12.55 -4.27
N ARG A 26 -12.90 11.76 -5.26
CA ARG A 26 -14.28 11.47 -5.65
C ARG A 26 -14.55 9.97 -5.64
N ARG A 27 -15.80 9.59 -5.34
CA ARG A 27 -16.16 8.17 -5.23
C ARG A 27 -16.42 7.50 -6.58
N GLN A 28 -16.71 8.27 -7.62
CA GLN A 28 -16.87 7.76 -8.98
C GLN A 28 -15.50 7.67 -9.64
N VAL A 29 -15.22 6.53 -10.27
CA VAL A 29 -13.98 6.25 -10.96
C VAL A 29 -14.25 6.20 -12.46
N CYS A 30 -13.64 7.11 -13.21
CA CYS A 30 -13.66 7.09 -14.66
C CYS A 30 -12.39 6.40 -15.20
N ILE A 31 -12.43 5.91 -16.43
CA ILE A 31 -11.26 5.28 -17.06
C ILE A 31 -10.06 6.23 -17.06
N ASN A 32 -10.28 7.51 -17.37
CA ASN A 32 -9.19 8.52 -17.35
C ASN A 32 -8.52 8.74 -15.99
N ASP A 33 -9.17 8.33 -14.89
CA ASP A 33 -8.60 8.48 -13.55
C ASP A 33 -7.54 7.42 -13.25
N ILE A 34 -7.69 6.24 -13.86
CA ILE A 34 -6.93 5.03 -13.51
C ILE A 34 -6.11 4.47 -14.67
N ALA A 35 -6.36 4.93 -15.88
CA ALA A 35 -5.66 4.46 -17.07
C ALA A 35 -5.48 5.57 -18.11
N ASN A 36 -4.36 5.52 -18.80
CA ASN A 36 -4.12 6.31 -20.00
C ASN A 36 -4.69 5.55 -21.20
N VAL A 37 -5.57 6.18 -21.95
CA VAL A 37 -6.20 5.62 -23.14
C VAL A 37 -5.67 6.33 -24.36
N TYR A 38 -5.29 5.56 -25.38
CA TYR A 38 -4.93 6.04 -26.69
C TYR A 38 -5.78 5.36 -27.76
N CYS A 39 -6.42 6.14 -28.61
CA CYS A 39 -7.12 5.68 -29.79
C CYS A 39 -6.80 6.58 -30.98
N LYS A 40 -6.63 6.00 -32.16
CA LYS A 40 -6.38 6.76 -33.40
C LYS A 40 -7.44 7.86 -33.66
N TYR A 41 -8.67 7.62 -33.23
CA TYR A 41 -9.80 8.54 -33.41
C TYR A 41 -10.10 9.29 -32.10
N SER A 42 -9.78 10.58 -32.04
CA SER A 42 -9.97 11.43 -30.85
C SER A 42 -11.40 11.43 -30.30
N ARG A 43 -12.41 11.24 -31.16
CA ARG A 43 -13.81 11.18 -30.72
C ARG A 43 -14.07 10.00 -29.79
N TYR A 44 -13.59 8.80 -30.15
CA TYR A 44 -13.73 7.60 -29.33
C TYR A 44 -12.86 7.67 -28.08
N GLU A 45 -11.66 8.23 -28.21
CA GLU A 45 -10.77 8.42 -27.07
C GLU A 45 -11.41 9.24 -25.95
N GLY A 46 -12.03 10.38 -26.30
CA GLY A 46 -12.72 11.24 -25.33
C GLY A 46 -13.92 10.56 -24.66
N GLN A 47 -14.70 9.80 -25.44
CA GLN A 47 -15.84 9.06 -24.90
C GLN A 47 -15.41 7.94 -23.96
N ILE A 48 -14.41 7.15 -24.33
CA ILE A 48 -13.85 6.07 -23.51
C ILE A 48 -13.27 6.62 -22.21
N LYS A 49 -12.50 7.70 -22.26
CA LYS A 49 -11.92 8.36 -21.08
C LYS A 49 -12.97 8.80 -20.05
N GLY A 50 -14.15 9.22 -20.54
CA GLY A 50 -15.26 9.69 -19.70
C GLY A 50 -16.13 8.59 -19.10
N MET A 51 -15.94 7.32 -19.48
CA MET A 51 -16.77 6.21 -18.99
C MET A 51 -16.50 5.94 -17.50
N ILE A 52 -17.58 5.73 -16.75
CA ILE A 52 -17.51 5.38 -15.34
C ILE A 52 -17.35 3.87 -15.22
N VAL A 53 -16.25 3.43 -14.60
CA VAL A 53 -15.94 2.00 -14.42
C VAL A 53 -16.57 1.45 -13.16
N ASP A 54 -16.44 2.20 -12.06
CA ASP A 54 -16.92 1.74 -10.75
C ASP A 54 -17.16 2.91 -9.79
N LYS A 55 -17.70 2.56 -8.61
CA LYS A 55 -17.88 3.48 -7.49
C LYS A 55 -17.20 2.91 -6.26
N ILE A 56 -16.25 3.64 -5.69
CA ILE A 56 -15.54 3.24 -4.48
C ILE A 56 -16.51 3.15 -3.30
N ARG A 57 -16.69 1.96 -2.72
CA ARG A 57 -17.60 1.71 -1.59
C ARG A 57 -16.93 1.90 -0.22
N GLY A 58 -15.61 1.80 -0.15
CA GLY A 58 -14.79 1.93 1.06
C GLY A 58 -13.70 2.97 0.95
N LYS A 59 -12.59 2.78 1.64
CA LYS A 59 -11.37 3.58 1.52
C LYS A 59 -10.48 3.13 0.38
N LYS A 60 -10.50 1.83 0.06
CA LYS A 60 -9.71 1.21 -1.00
C LYS A 60 -10.61 0.32 -1.86
N SER A 61 -10.36 0.27 -3.15
CA SER A 61 -11.03 -0.60 -4.11
C SER A 61 -10.04 -1.07 -5.17
N VAL A 62 -10.13 -2.32 -5.58
CA VAL A 62 -9.34 -2.86 -6.69
C VAL A 62 -10.23 -2.95 -7.91
N ILE A 63 -9.76 -2.41 -9.03
CA ILE A 63 -10.45 -2.42 -10.32
C ILE A 63 -9.62 -3.22 -11.30
N SER A 64 -10.21 -4.30 -11.83
CA SER A 64 -9.57 -5.11 -12.85
C SER A 64 -9.66 -4.43 -14.22
N VAL A 65 -8.58 -4.48 -14.99
CA VAL A 65 -8.54 -3.98 -16.37
C VAL A 65 -9.49 -4.77 -17.26
N MET A 66 -9.75 -6.05 -16.96
CA MET A 66 -10.74 -6.84 -17.68
C MET A 66 -12.13 -6.21 -17.67
N LYS A 67 -12.55 -5.64 -16.53
CA LYS A 67 -13.82 -4.92 -16.41
C LYS A 67 -13.88 -3.70 -17.33
N ILE A 68 -12.75 -3.00 -17.50
CA ILE A 68 -12.65 -1.86 -18.41
C ILE A 68 -12.79 -2.33 -19.87
N ILE A 69 -12.12 -3.44 -20.20
CA ILE A 69 -12.18 -4.04 -21.54
C ILE A 69 -13.62 -4.46 -21.87
N GLU A 70 -14.29 -5.16 -20.95
CA GLU A 70 -15.69 -5.58 -21.11
C GLU A 70 -16.60 -4.38 -21.40
N GLN A 71 -16.52 -3.31 -20.60
CA GLN A 71 -17.33 -2.13 -20.78
C GLN A 71 -17.09 -1.43 -22.13
N ILE A 72 -15.85 -1.40 -22.61
CA ILE A 72 -15.54 -0.79 -23.91
C ILE A 72 -16.09 -1.65 -25.04
N THR A 73 -15.91 -2.98 -24.96
CA THR A 73 -16.37 -3.91 -26.00
C THR A 73 -17.90 -4.04 -26.05
N GLU A 74 -18.61 -3.87 -24.92
CA GLU A 74 -20.07 -3.80 -24.89
C GLU A 74 -20.64 -2.57 -25.64
N ILE A 75 -19.93 -1.43 -25.60
CA ILE A 75 -20.38 -0.20 -26.25
C ILE A 75 -19.90 -0.11 -27.70
N TYR A 76 -18.74 -0.66 -27.96
CA TYR A 76 -18.07 -0.64 -29.27
C TYR A 76 -17.74 -2.06 -29.72
N ASP A 77 -18.67 -2.74 -30.40
CA ASP A 77 -18.53 -4.11 -30.90
C ASP A 77 -17.29 -4.31 -31.79
N ASP A 78 -16.92 -3.25 -32.55
CA ASP A 78 -15.78 -3.27 -33.45
C ASP A 78 -14.47 -2.84 -32.78
N ALA A 79 -14.45 -2.63 -31.43
CA ALA A 79 -13.26 -2.22 -30.70
C ALA A 79 -12.35 -3.40 -30.38
N GLN A 80 -11.09 -3.28 -30.75
CA GLN A 80 -10.02 -4.15 -30.29
C GLN A 80 -9.20 -3.44 -29.22
N VAL A 81 -9.32 -3.90 -27.96
CA VAL A 81 -8.65 -3.29 -26.82
C VAL A 81 -7.37 -4.06 -26.49
N ILE A 82 -6.25 -3.34 -26.43
CA ILE A 82 -4.95 -3.87 -26.05
C ILE A 82 -4.55 -3.23 -24.71
N SER A 83 -4.44 -4.05 -23.68
CA SER A 83 -3.95 -3.62 -22.36
C SER A 83 -2.43 -3.69 -22.30
N ILE A 84 -1.83 -2.57 -21.87
CA ILE A 84 -0.39 -2.43 -21.63
C ILE A 84 -0.24 -1.92 -20.20
N GLY A 85 0.31 -2.69 -19.30
CA GLY A 85 0.49 -2.26 -17.90
C GLY A 85 -0.04 -3.27 -16.91
N GLU A 86 -0.43 -2.78 -15.74
CA GLU A 86 -0.88 -3.64 -14.65
C GLU A 86 -2.27 -4.21 -14.92
N PRO A 87 -2.55 -5.48 -14.55
CA PRO A 87 -3.86 -6.11 -14.74
C PRO A 87 -4.92 -5.58 -13.77
N GLU A 88 -4.50 -4.97 -12.66
CA GLU A 88 -5.35 -4.45 -11.60
C GLU A 88 -4.86 -3.09 -11.13
N VAL A 89 -5.80 -2.20 -10.81
CA VAL A 89 -5.53 -0.87 -10.30
C VAL A 89 -6.06 -0.74 -8.89
N LEU A 90 -5.18 -0.40 -7.94
CA LEU A 90 -5.59 -0.05 -6.59
C LEU A 90 -6.04 1.42 -6.55
N VAL A 91 -7.32 1.63 -6.29
CA VAL A 91 -7.88 2.99 -6.14
C VAL A 91 -8.15 3.28 -4.68
N GLU A 92 -7.53 4.34 -4.18
CA GLU A 92 -7.73 4.84 -2.81
C GLU A 92 -8.61 6.09 -2.83
N TYR A 93 -9.62 6.10 -1.96
CA TYR A 93 -10.43 7.29 -1.70
C TYR A 93 -9.83 8.07 -0.54
N ASP A 94 -9.37 9.28 -0.81
CA ASP A 94 -8.93 10.23 0.21
C ASP A 94 -9.98 11.32 0.39
N ASP A 95 -10.63 11.26 1.55
CA ASP A 95 -11.51 12.34 2.00
C ASP A 95 -10.62 13.45 2.58
N ASN A 96 -10.37 14.48 1.79
CA ASN A 96 -9.45 15.59 2.07
C ASN A 96 -9.85 16.42 3.33
N SER A 97 -10.71 15.86 4.20
CA SER A 97 -11.19 16.49 5.44
C SER A 97 -10.21 16.40 6.62
N LYS A 98 -9.02 15.82 6.42
CA LYS A 98 -8.04 15.66 7.50
C LYS A 98 -7.46 17.00 7.90
N ASN A 99 -7.63 17.36 9.18
CA ASN A 99 -7.01 18.56 9.76
C ASN A 99 -5.48 18.44 9.67
N LYS A 100 -4.86 19.22 8.78
CA LYS A 100 -3.41 19.26 8.57
C LYS A 100 -2.64 19.52 9.88
N ILE A 101 -3.23 20.28 10.81
CA ILE A 101 -2.65 20.55 12.13
C ILE A 101 -2.59 19.27 12.98
N LEU A 102 -3.66 18.45 12.94
CA LEU A 102 -3.68 17.19 13.69
C LEU A 102 -2.69 16.17 13.11
N GLU A 103 -2.50 16.15 11.81
CA GLU A 103 -1.47 15.31 11.17
C GLU A 103 -0.06 15.77 11.53
N ALA A 104 0.21 17.08 11.48
CA ALA A 104 1.49 17.63 11.90
C ALA A 104 1.79 17.34 13.38
N LEU A 105 0.77 17.41 14.26
CA LEU A 105 0.93 17.08 15.67
C LEU A 105 1.26 15.60 15.89
N LYS A 106 0.62 14.69 15.14
CA LYS A 106 0.94 13.25 15.19
C LYS A 106 2.37 12.98 14.74
N VAL A 107 2.80 13.60 13.64
CA VAL A 107 4.17 13.47 13.15
C VAL A 107 5.17 14.00 14.17
N ALA A 108 4.91 15.17 14.75
CA ALA A 108 5.76 15.74 15.80
C ALA A 108 5.86 14.81 17.03
N ALA A 109 4.74 14.23 17.47
CA ALA A 109 4.73 13.28 18.59
C ALA A 109 5.59 12.05 18.31
N VAL A 110 5.49 11.48 17.09
CA VAL A 110 6.30 10.34 16.66
C VAL A 110 7.78 10.72 16.58
N CYS A 111 8.12 11.89 16.05
CA CYS A 111 9.52 12.37 16.01
C CYS A 111 10.12 12.53 17.40
N ILE A 112 9.38 13.09 18.35
CA ILE A 112 9.81 13.23 19.74
C ILE A 112 10.06 11.85 20.36
N LEU A 113 9.14 10.91 20.15
CA LEU A 113 9.26 9.55 20.68
C LEU A 113 10.49 8.83 20.11
N ILE A 114 10.73 8.94 18.80
CA ILE A 114 11.93 8.36 18.16
C ILE A 114 13.20 9.03 18.67
N PHE A 115 13.20 10.35 18.82
CA PHE A 115 14.36 11.09 19.34
C PHE A 115 14.78 10.61 20.74
N PHE A 116 13.84 10.55 21.68
CA PHE A 116 14.13 10.06 23.03
C PHE A 116 14.48 8.57 23.05
N GLY A 117 13.80 7.74 22.24
CA GLY A 117 14.12 6.33 22.11
C GLY A 117 15.54 6.08 21.60
N SER A 118 15.96 6.84 20.58
CA SER A 118 17.31 6.77 20.03
C SER A 118 18.36 7.25 21.03
N ALA A 119 18.11 8.35 21.73
CA ALA A 119 18.99 8.86 22.76
C ALA A 119 19.19 7.83 23.89
N PHE A 120 18.09 7.18 24.32
CA PHE A 120 18.14 6.12 25.32
C PHE A 120 18.94 4.90 24.83
N THR A 121 18.74 4.49 23.59
CA THR A 121 19.47 3.36 23.00
C THR A 121 20.98 3.65 22.90
N ILE A 122 21.36 4.85 22.45
CA ILE A 122 22.76 5.28 22.37
C ILE A 122 23.39 5.30 23.77
N MET A 123 22.67 5.82 24.78
CA MET A 123 23.14 5.86 26.15
C MET A 123 23.34 4.45 26.72
N ALA A 124 22.41 3.53 26.46
CA ALA A 124 22.52 2.14 26.90
C ALA A 124 23.72 1.42 26.25
N PHE A 125 23.93 1.66 24.95
CA PHE A 125 24.99 1.00 24.18
C PHE A 125 26.40 1.51 24.52
N ASN A 126 26.55 2.83 24.74
CA ASN A 126 27.86 3.42 25.03
C ASN A 126 28.37 3.13 26.42
N ASN A 127 27.50 2.83 27.37
CA ASN A 127 27.92 2.67 28.76
C ASN A 127 28.27 1.21 29.15
N ASP A 128 28.06 0.24 28.24
CA ASP A 128 28.24 -1.21 28.53
C ASP A 128 27.57 -1.64 29.86
N ILE A 129 26.52 -0.93 30.24
CA ILE A 129 25.79 -1.08 31.48
C ILE A 129 24.57 -1.97 31.24
N SER A 130 24.27 -2.83 32.21
CA SER A 130 23.01 -3.57 32.22
C SER A 130 21.81 -2.61 32.16
N ILE A 131 20.69 -3.06 31.57
CA ILE A 131 19.45 -2.25 31.44
C ILE A 131 19.08 -1.62 32.79
N SER A 132 19.26 -2.33 33.91
CA SER A 132 19.02 -1.82 35.27
C SER A 132 19.89 -0.61 35.60
N GLY A 133 21.17 -0.62 35.19
CA GLY A 133 22.10 0.50 35.42
C GLY A 133 21.70 1.74 34.59
N VAL A 134 21.19 1.56 33.37
CA VAL A 134 20.69 2.67 32.56
C VAL A 134 19.49 3.34 33.25
N PHE A 135 18.57 2.56 33.81
CA PHE A 135 17.44 3.10 34.57
C PHE A 135 17.87 3.82 35.84
N GLU A 136 18.88 3.33 36.51
CA GLU A 136 19.44 3.98 37.72
C GLU A 136 20.03 5.34 37.37
N HIS A 137 20.90 5.42 36.36
CA HIS A 137 21.50 6.69 35.93
C HIS A 137 20.43 7.68 35.45
N PHE A 138 19.48 7.24 34.65
CA PHE A 138 18.42 8.10 34.12
C PHE A 138 17.51 8.61 35.24
N TYR A 139 17.13 7.73 36.18
CA TYR A 139 16.32 8.11 37.34
C TYR A 139 16.99 9.15 38.20
N LYS A 140 18.30 8.94 38.55
CA LYS A 140 19.10 9.86 39.31
C LYS A 140 19.26 11.21 38.61
N GLN A 141 19.40 11.21 37.30
CA GLN A 141 19.56 12.44 36.53
C GLN A 141 18.27 13.30 36.48
N ILE A 142 17.11 12.66 36.43
CA ILE A 142 15.81 13.36 36.39
C ILE A 142 15.31 13.72 37.77
N MET A 143 15.37 12.79 38.73
CA MET A 143 14.75 12.94 40.04
C MET A 143 15.75 13.46 41.11
N GLY A 144 17.05 13.45 40.82
CA GLY A 144 18.08 13.90 41.77
C GLY A 144 18.29 12.99 42.99
N VAL A 145 17.62 11.83 43.03
CA VAL A 145 17.69 10.86 44.15
C VAL A 145 18.04 9.46 43.63
N GLU A 146 18.48 8.60 44.50
CA GLU A 146 18.79 7.21 44.14
C GLU A 146 17.52 6.44 43.81
N LYS A 147 17.63 5.53 42.86
CA LYS A 147 16.50 4.72 42.34
C LYS A 147 16.00 3.76 43.42
N PRO A 148 14.67 3.69 43.68
CA PRO A 148 14.09 2.63 44.51
C PRO A 148 14.22 1.27 43.80
N GLN A 149 14.06 0.17 44.53
CA GLN A 149 14.22 -1.20 44.06
C GLN A 149 13.39 -1.47 42.76
N VAL A 150 12.19 -0.92 42.67
CA VAL A 150 11.36 -0.87 41.45
C VAL A 150 10.92 0.58 41.20
N SER A 151 11.31 1.14 40.08
CA SER A 151 10.96 2.51 39.73
C SER A 151 9.70 2.56 38.87
N VAL A 152 8.96 3.66 38.98
CA VAL A 152 7.80 3.96 38.14
C VAL A 152 8.21 3.92 36.67
N LEU A 153 9.43 4.36 36.35
CA LEU A 153 9.99 4.35 34.99
C LEU A 153 10.09 2.94 34.40
N GLU A 154 10.54 1.95 35.19
CA GLU A 154 10.64 0.54 34.77
C GLU A 154 9.25 -0.05 34.47
N VAL A 155 8.27 0.27 35.33
CA VAL A 155 6.88 -0.18 35.11
C VAL A 155 6.30 0.38 33.80
N PHE A 156 6.46 1.70 33.57
CA PHE A 156 6.01 2.31 32.32
C PHE A 156 6.76 1.79 31.09
N TYR A 157 8.06 1.48 31.24
CA TYR A 157 8.84 0.85 30.17
C TYR A 157 8.28 -0.53 29.82
N CYS A 158 8.00 -1.38 30.79
CA CYS A 158 7.42 -2.71 30.55
C CYS A 158 6.04 -2.63 29.87
N ILE A 159 5.19 -1.70 30.32
CA ILE A 159 3.89 -1.46 29.70
C ILE A 159 4.06 -0.95 28.27
N GLY A 160 4.95 0.02 28.07
CA GLY A 160 5.25 0.58 26.75
C GLY A 160 5.79 -0.46 25.77
N LEU A 161 6.66 -1.36 26.24
CA LEU A 161 7.19 -2.47 25.45
C LEU A 161 6.07 -3.41 25.01
N ALA A 162 5.19 -3.81 25.92
CA ALA A 162 4.06 -4.68 25.62
C ALA A 162 3.11 -4.04 24.58
N VAL A 163 2.76 -2.76 24.79
CA VAL A 163 1.92 -2.00 23.84
C VAL A 163 2.62 -1.85 22.49
N GLY A 164 3.92 -1.55 22.48
CA GLY A 164 4.73 -1.41 21.27
C GLY A 164 4.75 -2.70 20.45
N ILE A 165 4.92 -3.85 21.07
CA ILE A 165 4.87 -5.17 20.41
C ILE A 165 3.49 -5.40 19.79
N ILE A 166 2.42 -5.15 20.52
CA ILE A 166 1.05 -5.32 20.04
C ILE A 166 0.78 -4.43 18.83
N LEU A 167 1.19 -3.16 18.87
CA LEU A 167 1.04 -2.22 17.76
C LEU A 167 1.89 -2.64 16.54
N PHE A 168 3.13 -3.07 16.78
CA PHE A 168 4.03 -3.49 15.71
C PHE A 168 3.51 -4.71 14.94
N PHE A 169 2.99 -5.70 15.65
CA PHE A 169 2.42 -6.89 15.02
C PHE A 169 0.99 -6.66 14.49
N ASN A 170 0.39 -5.52 14.80
CA ASN A 170 -0.97 -5.16 14.39
C ASN A 170 -2.03 -6.21 14.75
N HIS A 171 -1.80 -6.98 15.83
CA HIS A 171 -2.72 -8.04 16.26
C HIS A 171 -2.95 -8.00 17.76
N ILE A 172 -4.23 -8.01 18.16
CA ILE A 172 -4.66 -8.32 19.52
C ILE A 172 -5.47 -9.63 19.46
N GLY A 173 -4.81 -10.75 19.76
CA GLY A 173 -5.42 -12.07 19.66
C GLY A 173 -5.79 -12.41 18.20
N LYS A 174 -7.11 -12.53 17.91
CA LYS A 174 -7.62 -12.84 16.55
C LYS A 174 -8.06 -11.61 15.74
N ARG A 175 -7.94 -10.40 16.30
CA ARG A 175 -8.41 -9.16 15.65
C ARG A 175 -7.22 -8.31 15.19
N LYS A 176 -7.30 -7.80 13.96
CA LYS A 176 -6.37 -6.79 13.46
C LYS A 176 -6.75 -5.42 14.01
N LEU A 177 -5.74 -4.61 14.37
CA LEU A 177 -5.92 -3.22 14.81
C LEU A 177 -6.16 -2.26 13.64
N SER A 178 -5.52 -2.54 12.50
CA SER A 178 -5.65 -1.77 11.27
C SER A 178 -5.79 -2.72 10.07
N ASP A 179 -6.52 -2.31 9.04
CA ASP A 179 -6.63 -3.03 7.77
C ASP A 179 -5.39 -2.84 6.88
N ASP A 180 -4.47 -1.96 7.28
CA ASP A 180 -3.23 -1.74 6.54
C ASP A 180 -2.25 -2.91 6.70
N VAL A 181 -1.49 -3.17 5.64
CA VAL A 181 -0.50 -4.25 5.62
C VAL A 181 0.69 -3.88 6.50
N THR A 182 1.09 -4.77 7.40
CA THR A 182 2.26 -4.55 8.26
C THR A 182 3.57 -4.77 7.50
N PRO A 183 4.69 -4.12 7.90
CA PRO A 183 6.01 -4.36 7.30
C PRO A 183 6.41 -5.83 7.28
N ILE A 184 6.07 -6.57 8.34
CA ILE A 184 6.32 -8.02 8.44
C ILE A 184 5.53 -8.79 7.39
N GLN A 185 4.25 -8.46 7.15
CA GLN A 185 3.44 -9.11 6.13
C GLN A 185 4.03 -8.89 4.74
N VAL A 186 4.47 -7.66 4.44
CA VAL A 186 5.13 -7.35 3.16
C VAL A 186 6.38 -8.19 2.96
N GLU A 187 7.23 -8.32 3.99
CA GLU A 187 8.47 -9.10 3.90
C GLU A 187 8.19 -10.61 3.78
N MET A 188 7.19 -11.12 4.48
CA MET A 188 6.74 -12.50 4.35
C MET A 188 6.21 -12.81 2.95
N ASP A 189 5.40 -11.92 2.38
CA ASP A 189 4.86 -12.08 1.03
C ASP A 189 5.96 -12.04 -0.03
N LYS A 190 6.93 -11.14 0.14
CA LYS A 190 8.11 -11.07 -0.71
C LYS A 190 8.93 -12.36 -0.62
N HIS A 191 9.23 -12.83 0.58
CA HIS A 191 9.95 -14.09 0.81
C HIS A 191 9.23 -15.28 0.17
N ASN A 192 7.90 -15.36 0.29
CA ASN A 192 7.10 -16.41 -0.33
C ASN A 192 7.20 -16.38 -1.86
N LYS A 193 7.13 -15.18 -2.48
CA LYS A 193 7.30 -15.02 -3.93
C LYS A 193 8.69 -15.44 -4.39
N ASP A 194 9.73 -15.02 -3.68
CA ASP A 194 11.12 -15.37 -4.01
C ASP A 194 11.37 -16.88 -3.86
N THR A 195 10.81 -17.49 -2.82
CA THR A 195 10.86 -18.95 -2.62
C THR A 195 10.16 -19.69 -3.76
N TRP A 196 8.97 -19.24 -4.16
CA TRP A 196 8.21 -19.80 -5.25
C TRP A 196 8.96 -19.73 -6.58
N ASN A 197 9.53 -18.57 -6.91
CA ASN A 197 10.33 -18.40 -8.11
C ASN A 197 11.54 -19.33 -8.12
N THR A 198 12.24 -19.44 -6.98
CA THR A 198 13.38 -20.36 -6.83
C THR A 198 12.99 -21.82 -7.04
N ILE A 199 11.81 -22.23 -6.57
CA ILE A 199 11.29 -23.60 -6.78
C ILE A 199 11.00 -23.83 -8.26
N ILE A 200 10.35 -22.87 -8.92
CA ILE A 200 10.06 -22.96 -10.35
C ILE A 200 11.34 -23.10 -11.17
N ASP A 201 12.34 -22.27 -10.90
CA ASP A 201 13.61 -22.30 -11.61
C ASP A 201 14.33 -23.65 -11.45
N LYS A 202 14.36 -24.19 -10.23
CA LYS A 202 14.91 -25.54 -9.96
C LYS A 202 14.16 -26.67 -10.66
N VAL A 203 12.83 -26.53 -10.81
CA VAL A 203 12.02 -27.53 -11.52
C VAL A 203 12.30 -27.47 -13.03
N LYS A 204 12.38 -26.25 -13.60
CA LYS A 204 12.72 -26.06 -15.02
C LYS A 204 14.11 -26.62 -15.34
N GLU A 205 15.12 -26.32 -14.52
CA GLU A 205 16.47 -26.84 -14.69
C GLU A 205 16.53 -28.37 -14.72
N LYS A 206 15.66 -29.06 -13.94
CA LYS A 206 15.55 -30.51 -13.95
C LYS A 206 14.78 -31.09 -15.16
N GLN A 207 13.97 -30.26 -15.82
CA GLN A 207 13.21 -30.69 -17.00
C GLN A 207 14.00 -30.52 -18.30
N ASP A 208 15.01 -29.64 -18.28
CA ASP A 208 15.89 -29.36 -19.44
C ASP A 208 17.11 -30.29 -19.50
N VAL A 209 17.28 -31.23 -18.55
CA VAL A 209 18.30 -32.28 -18.51
C VAL A 209 17.68 -33.65 -18.82
#